data_52ffff8b1b2e097ace1edde77dfec7c7
#
_entry.id   52ffff8b1b2e097ace1edde77dfec7c7
#
_cell.length_a   1.000
_cell.length_b   1.000
_cell.length_c   1.000
_cell.angle_alpha   90.00
_cell.angle_beta   90.00
_cell.angle_gamma   90.00
#
_symmetry.space_group_name_H-M   'P 1'
#
loop_
_entity.id
_entity.type
_entity.pdbx_description
1 polymer ?
#
loop_
_entity_poly.entity_id
_entity_poly.type
_entity_poly.pdbx_seq_one_letter_code
_entity_poly.pdbx_strand_id
1 'polypeptide(L)'
;MVVDYLCDQVIEHMVVACFYYDFASREAQSPTNMLGSLLKQVLSGLGAIPAEIVQKFRSQKKAIGGRRLQLPDIVKMCVAVTSLQRTFICVDALDECVPSHRLEVLSALGQILRGSPNTRIFMTGRSHIREAVGRELGGRATNVSIVSREDDIVTYLRARLGKDTTPRAMDSFLENDIMKSIPEEISETCVPAWILGNRCESYTDGCKYRFLMASLKVETILRETTIHRRRNRLNAMGDGLGLGGAYETTLGRIRAQEGEKEKLAMTALMWICHSERPLQVDELCHALAVEIGSTHFNSDNVPATETLLACCQGLVTVDREASTARLTHHTLREYLSTHRNLFPRAHLEMAETCLTYLNSDQAKALLAKRQPDLSSMPFLKYCSRDIGASMQRENFQMAWYYLQWSC
;
A
#
# COMPACT_ATOMS: atom_id res chain seq x y z
N MET A 1 -4.72 -8.40 13.23
CA MET A 1 -4.81 -8.22 14.70
C MET A 1 -6.24 -7.98 15.20
N VAL A 2 -6.90 -6.79 15.02
CA VAL A 2 -8.27 -6.59 15.52
C VAL A 2 -9.28 -7.48 14.78
N VAL A 3 -9.19 -7.54 13.46
CA VAL A 3 -10.06 -8.39 12.62
C VAL A 3 -9.87 -9.86 12.99
N ASP A 4 -8.61 -10.32 13.06
CA ASP A 4 -8.29 -11.71 13.42
C ASP A 4 -8.84 -12.06 14.80
N TYR A 5 -8.60 -11.18 15.80
CA TYR A 5 -9.16 -11.36 17.14
C TYR A 5 -10.69 -11.44 17.12
N LEU A 6 -11.36 -10.59 16.33
CA LEU A 6 -12.82 -10.65 16.20
C LEU A 6 -13.27 -11.93 15.49
N CYS A 7 -12.52 -12.37 14.45
CA CYS A 7 -12.80 -13.62 13.75
C CYS A 7 -12.62 -14.85 14.65
N ASP A 8 -11.60 -14.84 15.53
CA ASP A 8 -11.39 -15.91 16.52
C ASP A 8 -12.50 -15.97 17.58
N GLN A 9 -13.22 -14.86 17.79
CA GLN A 9 -14.35 -14.75 18.73
C GLN A 9 -15.72 -14.93 18.06
N VAL A 10 -15.76 -15.29 16.76
CA VAL A 10 -17.03 -15.49 16.04
C VAL A 10 -17.83 -16.61 16.69
N ILE A 11 -19.03 -16.23 17.19
CA ILE A 11 -20.04 -17.14 17.73
C ILE A 11 -21.20 -17.21 16.72
N GLU A 12 -22.08 -18.20 16.81
CA GLU A 12 -23.30 -18.25 16.00
C GLU A 12 -24.04 -16.89 16.02
N HIS A 13 -24.45 -16.41 14.83
CA HIS A 13 -25.11 -15.11 14.63
C HIS A 13 -24.21 -13.85 14.79
N MET A 14 -22.91 -14.00 14.61
CA MET A 14 -21.97 -12.87 14.58
C MET A 14 -21.25 -12.85 13.23
N VAL A 15 -21.13 -11.66 12.63
CA VAL A 15 -20.39 -11.44 11.38
C VAL A 15 -19.37 -10.32 11.55
N VAL A 16 -18.19 -10.54 11.01
CA VAL A 16 -17.12 -9.54 10.87
C VAL A 16 -16.97 -9.22 9.39
N ALA A 17 -17.12 -7.96 9.03
CA ALA A 17 -16.85 -7.44 7.70
C ALA A 17 -15.73 -6.41 7.76
N CYS A 18 -14.78 -6.45 6.84
CA CYS A 18 -13.64 -5.55 6.84
C CYS A 18 -13.39 -4.90 5.48
N PHE A 19 -12.85 -3.69 5.54
CA PHE A 19 -12.36 -2.96 4.38
C PHE A 19 -11.07 -2.24 4.74
N TYR A 20 -10.03 -2.49 3.93
CA TYR A 20 -8.72 -1.88 4.07
C TYR A 20 -8.55 -0.86 2.94
N TYR A 21 -8.44 0.41 3.30
CA TYR A 21 -8.06 1.41 2.30
C TYR A 21 -6.60 1.22 1.91
N ASP A 22 -6.33 1.39 0.63
CA ASP A 22 -4.98 1.33 0.06
C ASP A 22 -4.76 2.59 -0.78
N PHE A 23 -3.80 3.38 -0.39
CA PHE A 23 -3.44 4.63 -1.09
C PHE A 23 -3.14 4.41 -2.57
N ALA A 24 -2.57 3.26 -2.95
CA ALA A 24 -2.25 2.93 -4.33
C ALA A 24 -3.50 2.74 -5.20
N SER A 25 -4.60 2.24 -4.61
CA SER A 25 -5.85 1.89 -5.30
C SER A 25 -7.00 2.86 -4.98
N ARG A 26 -6.72 4.00 -4.35
CA ARG A 26 -7.73 4.91 -3.76
C ARG A 26 -8.81 5.37 -4.74
N GLU A 27 -8.49 5.57 -6.02
CA GLU A 27 -9.43 6.02 -7.05
C GLU A 27 -10.50 4.94 -7.35
N ALA A 28 -10.15 3.66 -7.25
CA ALA A 28 -11.08 2.54 -7.43
C ALA A 28 -11.94 2.27 -6.19
N GLN A 29 -11.55 2.81 -5.03
CA GLN A 29 -12.20 2.58 -3.74
C GLN A 29 -13.31 3.61 -3.46
N SER A 30 -14.28 3.72 -4.39
CA SER A 30 -15.43 4.60 -4.22
C SER A 30 -16.31 4.18 -3.04
N PRO A 31 -17.13 5.08 -2.47
CA PRO A 31 -18.09 4.76 -1.39
C PRO A 31 -19.01 3.59 -1.74
N THR A 32 -19.45 3.53 -2.99
CA THR A 32 -20.29 2.44 -3.51
C THR A 32 -19.56 1.11 -3.51
N ASN A 33 -18.30 1.07 -3.95
CA ASN A 33 -17.49 -0.14 -3.98
C ASN A 33 -17.15 -0.63 -2.57
N MET A 34 -16.79 0.28 -1.69
CA MET A 34 -16.48 -0.02 -0.28
C MET A 34 -17.69 -0.62 0.43
N LEU A 35 -18.84 0.05 0.42
CA LEU A 35 -20.04 -0.43 1.08
C LEU A 35 -20.62 -1.67 0.39
N GLY A 36 -20.49 -1.79 -0.92
CA GLY A 36 -20.86 -2.99 -1.66
C GLY A 36 -20.02 -4.20 -1.25
N SER A 37 -18.72 -4.01 -0.99
CA SER A 37 -17.83 -5.05 -0.46
C SER A 37 -18.25 -5.48 0.95
N LEU A 38 -18.51 -4.53 1.85
CA LEU A 38 -19.01 -4.83 3.20
C LEU A 38 -20.34 -5.55 3.18
N LEU A 39 -21.30 -5.09 2.35
CA LEU A 39 -22.59 -5.75 2.17
C LEU A 39 -22.43 -7.21 1.72
N LYS A 40 -21.56 -7.46 0.75
CA LYS A 40 -21.25 -8.81 0.27
C LYS A 40 -20.72 -9.71 1.40
N GLN A 41 -19.81 -9.20 2.22
CA GLN A 41 -19.24 -9.95 3.34
C GLN A 41 -20.31 -10.27 4.40
N VAL A 42 -21.18 -9.29 4.76
CA VAL A 42 -22.27 -9.50 5.72
C VAL A 42 -23.28 -10.52 5.18
N LEU A 43 -23.63 -10.45 3.90
CA LEU A 43 -24.52 -11.42 3.26
C LEU A 43 -23.94 -12.84 3.22
N SER A 44 -22.62 -12.96 3.01
CA SER A 44 -21.95 -14.26 2.99
C SER A 44 -21.93 -14.95 4.36
N GLY A 45 -22.04 -14.18 5.44
CA GLY A 45 -22.15 -14.69 6.82
C GLY A 45 -23.58 -15.05 7.24
N LEU A 46 -24.57 -14.83 6.38
CA LEU A 46 -25.96 -15.23 6.65
C LEU A 46 -26.23 -16.64 6.12
N GLY A 47 -26.93 -17.47 6.90
CA GLY A 47 -27.36 -18.81 6.45
C GLY A 47 -28.34 -18.76 5.26
N ALA A 48 -29.13 -17.67 5.15
CA ALA A 48 -30.02 -17.41 4.02
C ALA A 48 -30.16 -15.94 3.74
N ILE A 49 -30.10 -15.54 2.46
CA ILE A 49 -30.27 -14.15 2.06
C ILE A 49 -31.74 -13.75 2.14
N PRO A 50 -32.11 -12.65 2.83
CA PRO A 50 -33.50 -12.19 2.94
C PRO A 50 -34.15 -11.99 1.56
N ALA A 51 -35.39 -12.46 1.43
CA ALA A 51 -36.11 -12.41 0.15
C ALA A 51 -36.24 -10.99 -0.42
N GLU A 52 -36.40 -9.98 0.43
CA GLU A 52 -36.49 -8.58 0.03
C GLU A 52 -35.20 -8.09 -0.67
N ILE A 53 -34.05 -8.52 -0.20
CA ILE A 53 -32.75 -8.17 -0.80
C ILE A 53 -32.59 -8.85 -2.16
N VAL A 54 -32.95 -10.14 -2.23
CA VAL A 54 -32.96 -10.90 -3.49
C VAL A 54 -33.88 -10.25 -4.51
N GLN A 55 -35.11 -9.87 -4.10
CA GLN A 55 -36.06 -9.21 -4.97
C GLN A 55 -35.57 -7.86 -5.48
N LYS A 56 -34.99 -7.05 -4.61
CA LYS A 56 -34.44 -5.73 -4.97
C LYS A 56 -33.27 -5.85 -5.93
N PHE A 57 -32.40 -6.83 -5.72
CA PHE A 57 -31.29 -7.13 -6.63
C PHE A 57 -31.80 -7.61 -8.01
N ARG A 58 -32.82 -8.48 -8.02
CA ARG A 58 -33.44 -8.97 -9.26
C ARG A 58 -34.14 -7.86 -10.05
N SER A 59 -34.86 -6.98 -9.38
CA SER A 59 -35.55 -5.85 -10.04
C SER A 59 -34.58 -4.90 -10.72
N GLN A 60 -33.44 -4.65 -10.11
CA GLN A 60 -32.38 -3.80 -10.70
C GLN A 60 -31.65 -4.49 -11.87
N LYS A 61 -31.44 -5.80 -11.80
CA LYS A 61 -30.84 -6.57 -12.88
C LYS A 61 -31.76 -6.66 -14.12
N LYS A 62 -33.08 -6.57 -13.93
CA LYS A 62 -34.07 -6.55 -15.02
C LYS A 62 -34.20 -5.17 -15.70
N ALA A 63 -33.72 -4.09 -15.08
CA ALA A 63 -33.72 -2.77 -15.72
C ALA A 63 -32.75 -2.79 -16.92
N ILE A 64 -33.25 -2.36 -18.06
CA ILE A 64 -32.51 -2.32 -19.34
C ILE A 64 -31.17 -1.60 -19.13
N GLY A 65 -30.04 -2.30 -19.40
CA GLY A 65 -28.68 -1.75 -19.25
C GLY A 65 -27.98 -2.03 -17.93
N GLY A 66 -28.58 -2.84 -17.01
CA GLY A 66 -27.91 -3.30 -15.79
C GLY A 66 -27.46 -2.13 -14.90
N ARG A 67 -28.40 -1.29 -14.43
CA ARG A 67 -28.07 -0.17 -13.53
C ARG A 67 -27.33 -0.71 -12.28
N ARG A 68 -26.10 -0.21 -12.05
CA ARG A 68 -25.38 -0.51 -10.82
C ARG A 68 -26.16 -0.02 -9.60
N LEU A 69 -26.07 -0.77 -8.50
CA LEU A 69 -26.62 -0.34 -7.21
C LEU A 69 -26.10 1.05 -6.84
N GLN A 70 -27.01 1.94 -6.48
CA GLN A 70 -26.66 3.28 -6.01
C GLN A 70 -26.33 3.24 -4.51
N LEU A 71 -25.49 4.15 -4.04
CA LEU A 71 -25.06 4.23 -2.64
C LEU A 71 -26.23 4.19 -1.63
N PRO A 72 -27.32 4.97 -1.81
CA PRO A 72 -28.46 4.93 -0.88
C PRO A 72 -29.13 3.56 -0.78
N ASP A 73 -29.16 2.81 -1.88
CA ASP A 73 -29.76 1.46 -1.88
C ASP A 73 -28.88 0.47 -1.14
N ILE A 74 -27.55 0.57 -1.33
CA ILE A 74 -26.57 -0.26 -0.60
C ILE A 74 -26.68 0.01 0.91
N VAL A 75 -26.76 1.28 1.32
CA VAL A 75 -26.91 1.67 2.73
C VAL A 75 -28.19 1.06 3.34
N LYS A 76 -29.34 1.16 2.64
CA LYS A 76 -30.59 0.53 3.09
C LYS A 76 -30.47 -0.98 3.24
N MET A 77 -29.80 -1.64 2.29
CA MET A 77 -29.55 -3.07 2.37
C MET A 77 -28.62 -3.41 3.54
N CYS A 78 -27.55 -2.64 3.74
CA CYS A 78 -26.67 -2.81 4.89
C CYS A 78 -27.43 -2.71 6.21
N VAL A 79 -28.26 -1.68 6.40
CA VAL A 79 -29.12 -1.54 7.59
C VAL A 79 -30.01 -2.75 7.78
N ALA A 80 -30.66 -3.22 6.74
CA ALA A 80 -31.57 -4.37 6.82
C ALA A 80 -30.83 -5.65 7.25
N VAL A 81 -29.67 -5.95 6.65
CA VAL A 81 -28.93 -7.19 6.97
C VAL A 81 -28.21 -7.12 8.31
N THR A 82 -27.61 -5.98 8.66
CA THR A 82 -26.90 -5.82 9.93
C THR A 82 -27.84 -5.79 11.14
N SER A 83 -29.13 -5.53 10.93
CA SER A 83 -30.14 -5.61 11.98
C SER A 83 -30.50 -7.04 12.37
N LEU A 84 -30.24 -8.03 11.48
CA LEU A 84 -30.60 -9.43 11.69
C LEU A 84 -29.65 -10.16 12.63
N GLN A 85 -28.42 -9.71 12.73
CA GLN A 85 -27.36 -10.36 13.51
C GLN A 85 -26.33 -9.35 14.02
N ARG A 86 -25.55 -9.77 15.03
CA ARG A 86 -24.45 -8.95 15.55
C ARG A 86 -23.38 -8.77 14.48
N THR A 87 -23.15 -7.54 14.07
CA THR A 87 -22.23 -7.22 12.98
C THR A 87 -21.11 -6.29 13.46
N PHE A 88 -19.86 -6.67 13.17
CA PHE A 88 -18.70 -5.84 13.32
C PHE A 88 -18.21 -5.39 11.95
N ILE A 89 -18.09 -4.10 11.75
CA ILE A 89 -17.53 -3.50 10.54
C ILE A 89 -16.17 -2.91 10.90
N CYS A 90 -15.12 -3.40 10.29
CA CYS A 90 -13.75 -2.90 10.48
C CYS A 90 -13.32 -2.13 9.23
N VAL A 91 -12.98 -0.85 9.40
CA VAL A 91 -12.47 0.01 8.31
C VAL A 91 -11.07 0.46 8.69
N ASP A 92 -10.08 0.00 7.96
CA ASP A 92 -8.68 0.33 8.21
C ASP A 92 -8.22 1.46 7.30
N ALA A 93 -7.32 2.31 7.81
CA ALA A 93 -6.70 3.42 7.09
C ALA A 93 -7.70 4.37 6.39
N LEU A 94 -8.79 4.77 7.08
CA LEU A 94 -9.81 5.67 6.50
C LEU A 94 -9.24 7.02 6.02
N ASP A 95 -8.09 7.44 6.51
CA ASP A 95 -7.38 8.63 6.05
C ASP A 95 -6.86 8.50 4.62
N GLU A 96 -6.65 7.29 4.11
CA GLU A 96 -6.24 7.00 2.73
C GLU A 96 -7.41 7.09 1.73
N CYS A 97 -8.65 7.13 2.22
CA CYS A 97 -9.82 7.42 1.40
C CYS A 97 -9.70 8.80 0.75
N VAL A 98 -10.07 8.90 -0.52
CA VAL A 98 -10.11 10.18 -1.25
C VAL A 98 -10.93 11.21 -0.45
N PRO A 99 -10.42 12.43 -0.20
CA PRO A 99 -11.10 13.41 0.65
C PRO A 99 -12.54 13.71 0.23
N SER A 100 -12.83 13.75 -1.08
CA SER A 100 -14.19 13.97 -1.61
C SER A 100 -15.17 12.84 -1.28
N HIS A 101 -14.68 11.60 -1.13
CA HIS A 101 -15.50 10.43 -0.80
C HIS A 101 -15.66 10.18 0.69
N ARG A 102 -14.74 10.72 1.51
CA ARG A 102 -14.68 10.43 2.95
C ARG A 102 -15.96 10.84 3.70
N LEU A 103 -16.51 11.98 3.38
CA LEU A 103 -17.76 12.45 3.99
C LEU A 103 -18.93 11.55 3.64
N GLU A 104 -19.05 11.09 2.39
CA GLU A 104 -20.09 10.15 1.97
C GLU A 104 -19.97 8.81 2.70
N VAL A 105 -18.75 8.28 2.83
CA VAL A 105 -18.48 7.05 3.58
C VAL A 105 -18.88 7.20 5.04
N LEU A 106 -18.43 8.25 5.71
CA LEU A 106 -18.76 8.50 7.13
C LEU A 106 -20.26 8.69 7.33
N SER A 107 -20.93 9.45 6.46
CA SER A 107 -22.38 9.63 6.51
C SER A 107 -23.12 8.31 6.34
N ALA A 108 -22.69 7.47 5.40
CA ALA A 108 -23.29 6.17 5.17
C ALA A 108 -23.09 5.22 6.36
N LEU A 109 -21.87 5.16 6.93
CA LEU A 109 -21.57 4.38 8.14
C LEU A 109 -22.38 4.88 9.34
N GLY A 110 -22.56 6.20 9.46
CA GLY A 110 -23.43 6.82 10.46
C GLY A 110 -24.91 6.43 10.30
N GLN A 111 -25.41 6.31 9.08
CA GLN A 111 -26.76 5.82 8.80
C GLN A 111 -26.91 4.37 9.20
N ILE A 112 -25.94 3.50 8.90
CA ILE A 112 -25.94 2.09 9.30
C ILE A 112 -25.97 1.97 10.83
N LEU A 113 -25.12 2.72 11.55
CA LEU A 113 -25.10 2.73 13.01
C LEU A 113 -26.43 3.20 13.64
N ARG A 114 -27.09 4.18 13.02
CA ARG A 114 -28.39 4.65 13.51
C ARG A 114 -29.52 3.66 13.22
N GLY A 115 -29.45 3.00 12.08
CA GLY A 115 -30.49 2.06 11.64
C GLY A 115 -30.33 0.62 12.17
N SER A 116 -29.17 0.27 12.71
CA SER A 116 -28.90 -1.08 13.23
C SER A 116 -28.22 -1.03 14.61
N PRO A 117 -28.94 -1.33 15.70
CA PRO A 117 -28.38 -1.35 17.04
C PRO A 117 -27.38 -2.50 17.26
N ASN A 118 -27.44 -3.53 16.42
CA ASN A 118 -26.58 -4.71 16.49
C ASN A 118 -25.22 -4.50 15.82
N THR A 119 -25.00 -3.32 15.21
CA THR A 119 -23.75 -3.01 14.49
C THR A 119 -22.76 -2.29 15.41
N ARG A 120 -21.51 -2.70 15.31
CA ARG A 120 -20.35 -2.01 15.89
C ARG A 120 -19.36 -1.71 14.78
N ILE A 121 -18.80 -0.51 14.78
CA ILE A 121 -17.80 -0.11 13.78
C ILE A 121 -16.48 0.20 14.49
N PHE A 122 -15.43 -0.43 14.01
CA PHE A 122 -14.05 -0.13 14.36
C PHE A 122 -13.39 0.54 13.17
N MET A 123 -12.72 1.68 13.40
CA MET A 123 -12.04 2.41 12.33
C MET A 123 -10.65 2.80 12.79
N THR A 124 -9.69 2.69 11.89
CA THR A 124 -8.37 3.30 12.07
C THR A 124 -8.19 4.46 11.12
N GLY A 125 -7.33 5.39 11.49
CA GLY A 125 -6.97 6.52 10.65
C GLY A 125 -6.10 7.53 11.40
N ARG A 126 -5.49 8.43 10.66
CA ARG A 126 -4.64 9.48 11.23
C ARG A 126 -5.46 10.56 11.94
N SER A 127 -4.80 11.30 12.81
CA SER A 127 -5.43 12.31 13.66
C SER A 127 -6.21 13.40 12.91
N HIS A 128 -5.81 13.74 11.67
CA HIS A 128 -6.47 14.79 10.89
C HIS A 128 -7.92 14.47 10.46
N ILE A 129 -8.31 13.17 10.44
CA ILE A 129 -9.70 12.82 10.12
C ILE A 129 -10.62 12.82 11.36
N ARG A 130 -10.07 12.98 12.57
CA ARG A 130 -10.79 12.87 13.84
C ARG A 130 -12.00 13.79 13.92
N GLU A 131 -11.84 15.03 13.47
CA GLU A 131 -12.92 16.03 13.49
C GLU A 131 -14.08 15.63 12.57
N ALA A 132 -13.77 15.14 11.36
CA ALA A 132 -14.77 14.64 10.42
C ALA A 132 -15.54 13.45 10.98
N VAL A 133 -14.83 12.50 11.58
CA VAL A 133 -15.44 11.33 12.25
C VAL A 133 -16.36 11.78 13.39
N GLY A 134 -15.91 12.70 14.24
CA GLY A 134 -16.71 13.22 15.36
C GLY A 134 -17.97 13.92 14.91
N ARG A 135 -17.91 14.68 13.83
CA ARG A 135 -19.04 15.42 13.24
C ARG A 135 -20.09 14.47 12.66
N GLU A 136 -19.68 13.52 11.83
CA GLU A 136 -20.59 12.62 11.13
C GLU A 136 -21.20 11.53 12.02
N LEU A 137 -20.46 11.05 13.01
CA LEU A 137 -20.93 10.00 13.92
C LEU A 137 -21.58 10.54 15.21
N GLY A 138 -21.65 11.84 15.38
CA GLY A 138 -22.47 12.50 16.38
C GLY A 138 -22.18 12.07 17.83
N GLY A 139 -20.92 12.04 18.26
CA GLY A 139 -20.53 11.70 19.63
C GLY A 139 -20.66 10.21 20.01
N ARG A 140 -21.05 9.36 19.06
CA ARG A 140 -21.10 7.89 19.26
C ARG A 140 -19.75 7.19 19.10
N ALA A 141 -18.74 7.92 18.66
CA ALA A 141 -17.39 7.40 18.47
C ALA A 141 -16.54 7.62 19.70
N THR A 142 -16.00 6.54 20.26
CA THR A 142 -14.92 6.61 21.27
C THR A 142 -13.58 6.64 20.54
N ASN A 143 -12.81 7.70 20.82
CA ASN A 143 -11.48 7.85 20.22
C ASN A 143 -10.42 7.25 21.13
N VAL A 144 -9.60 6.34 20.59
CA VAL A 144 -8.41 5.82 21.26
C VAL A 144 -7.20 6.29 20.47
N SER A 145 -6.36 7.13 21.10
CA SER A 145 -5.10 7.57 20.49
C SER A 145 -4.04 6.51 20.74
N ILE A 146 -3.49 5.95 19.65
CA ILE A 146 -2.37 5.02 19.71
C ILE A 146 -1.12 5.83 19.38
N VAL A 147 -0.23 5.96 20.39
CA VAL A 147 1.06 6.62 20.25
C VAL A 147 2.14 5.59 20.56
N SER A 148 3.13 5.46 19.68
CA SER A 148 4.30 4.62 19.94
C SER A 148 5.08 5.13 21.14
N ARG A 149 5.30 4.26 22.13
CA ARG A 149 6.16 4.56 23.28
C ARG A 149 7.60 4.21 22.95
N GLU A 150 8.52 4.74 23.71
CA GLU A 150 9.94 4.41 23.58
C GLU A 150 10.19 2.92 23.80
N ASP A 151 9.55 2.32 24.82
CA ASP A 151 9.62 0.89 25.12
C ASP A 151 9.18 0.01 23.94
N ASP A 152 8.20 0.47 23.15
CA ASP A 152 7.73 -0.25 21.96
C ASP A 152 8.81 -0.26 20.88
N ILE A 153 9.52 0.88 20.71
CA ILE A 153 10.64 1.00 19.78
C ILE A 153 11.81 0.11 20.21
N VAL A 154 12.14 0.15 21.51
CA VAL A 154 13.18 -0.70 22.11
C VAL A 154 12.86 -2.18 21.90
N THR A 155 11.60 -2.58 22.11
CA THR A 155 11.14 -3.95 21.89
C THR A 155 11.27 -4.34 20.41
N TYR A 156 10.89 -3.46 19.50
CA TYR A 156 11.06 -3.67 18.06
C TYR A 156 12.52 -3.82 17.66
N LEU A 157 13.39 -2.92 18.12
CA LEU A 157 14.83 -2.97 17.83
C LEU A 157 15.45 -4.29 18.33
N ARG A 158 15.12 -4.71 19.55
CA ARG A 158 15.60 -6.00 20.11
C ARG A 158 15.19 -7.19 19.25
N ALA A 159 13.92 -7.24 18.85
CA ALA A 159 13.42 -8.28 17.98
C ALA A 159 14.09 -8.27 16.58
N ARG A 160 14.45 -7.07 16.08
CA ARG A 160 15.12 -6.93 14.78
C ARG A 160 16.60 -7.30 14.84
N LEU A 161 17.30 -6.90 15.90
CA LEU A 161 18.70 -7.25 16.13
C LEU A 161 18.86 -8.77 16.33
N GLY A 162 17.91 -9.43 17.00
CA GLY A 162 17.89 -10.89 17.14
C GLY A 162 17.71 -11.66 15.83
N LYS A 163 17.32 -10.99 14.75
CA LYS A 163 17.23 -11.54 13.38
C LYS A 163 18.41 -11.16 12.49
N ASP A 164 19.47 -10.57 13.06
CA ASP A 164 20.66 -10.22 12.27
C ASP A 164 21.33 -11.47 11.69
N THR A 165 21.59 -11.45 10.39
CA THR A 165 22.22 -12.56 9.66
C THR A 165 23.76 -12.55 9.78
N THR A 166 24.33 -11.49 10.37
CA THR A 166 25.78 -11.30 10.53
C THR A 166 26.15 -11.03 11.99
N PRO A 167 25.88 -11.95 12.92
CA PRO A 167 26.06 -11.72 14.36
C PRO A 167 27.53 -11.42 14.75
N ARG A 168 28.51 -11.86 13.95
CA ARG A 168 29.93 -11.53 14.17
C ARG A 168 30.27 -10.06 13.93
N ALA A 169 29.40 -9.32 13.26
CA ALA A 169 29.52 -7.87 13.05
C ALA A 169 28.80 -7.06 14.15
N MET A 170 28.39 -7.71 15.25
CA MET A 170 27.75 -7.10 16.41
C MET A 170 28.50 -7.49 17.69
N ASP A 171 28.68 -6.52 18.57
CA ASP A 171 29.11 -6.76 19.96
C ASP A 171 28.10 -6.14 20.93
N SER A 172 28.21 -6.51 22.21
CA SER A 172 27.28 -6.03 23.25
C SER A 172 27.30 -4.52 23.45
N PHE A 173 28.44 -3.86 23.20
CA PHE A 173 28.56 -2.40 23.28
C PHE A 173 27.78 -1.72 22.15
N LEU A 174 27.99 -2.18 20.92
CA LEU A 174 27.29 -1.64 19.75
C LEU A 174 25.78 -1.90 19.84
N GLU A 175 25.37 -3.10 20.31
CA GLU A 175 23.96 -3.41 20.54
C GLU A 175 23.33 -2.42 21.54
N ASN A 176 24.01 -2.19 22.67
CA ASN A 176 23.54 -1.23 23.67
C ASN A 176 23.49 0.22 23.12
N ASP A 177 24.51 0.61 22.34
CA ASP A 177 24.53 1.94 21.70
C ASP A 177 23.34 2.10 20.73
N ILE A 178 23.05 1.10 19.91
CA ILE A 178 21.89 1.10 19.00
C ILE A 178 20.58 1.22 19.79
N MET A 179 20.44 0.40 20.85
CA MET A 179 19.25 0.37 21.68
C MET A 179 18.99 1.66 22.45
N LYS A 180 20.02 2.46 22.65
CA LYS A 180 19.94 3.79 23.32
C LYS A 180 19.79 4.91 22.30
N SER A 181 20.71 5.02 21.35
CA SER A 181 20.79 6.19 20.44
C SER A 181 19.58 6.28 19.50
N ILE A 182 19.09 5.18 18.92
CA ILE A 182 17.96 5.25 17.99
C ILE A 182 16.68 5.76 18.65
N PRO A 183 16.23 5.27 19.82
CA PRO A 183 15.06 5.80 20.49
C PRO A 183 15.23 7.27 20.93
N GLU A 184 16.39 7.65 21.45
CA GLU A 184 16.72 9.03 21.87
C GLU A 184 16.60 10.00 20.68
N GLU A 185 17.27 9.72 19.56
CA GLU A 185 17.22 10.56 18.36
C GLU A 185 15.81 10.68 17.78
N ILE A 186 15.05 9.59 17.76
CA ILE A 186 13.65 9.61 17.30
C ILE A 186 12.79 10.45 18.25
N SER A 187 13.07 10.44 19.53
CA SER A 187 12.35 11.23 20.53
C SER A 187 12.68 12.71 20.41
N GLU A 188 13.93 13.08 20.15
CA GLU A 188 14.37 14.45 19.92
C GLU A 188 13.82 15.04 18.62
N THR A 189 13.75 14.25 17.55
CA THR A 189 13.16 14.66 16.26
C THR A 189 11.66 14.92 16.39
N CYS A 190 11.00 14.37 17.40
CA CYS A 190 9.58 14.50 17.69
C CYS A 190 9.28 15.51 18.79
N VAL A 191 9.85 16.72 18.75
CA VAL A 191 9.55 17.77 19.72
C VAL A 191 8.06 18.13 19.65
N PRO A 192 7.32 18.10 20.79
CA PRO A 192 5.90 18.43 20.79
C PRO A 192 5.65 19.88 20.34
N ALA A 193 4.65 20.07 19.50
CA ALA A 193 4.28 21.37 18.91
C ALA A 193 4.04 22.51 19.93
N TRP A 194 3.75 22.19 21.20
CA TRP A 194 3.56 23.18 22.27
C TRP A 194 4.86 23.88 22.72
N ILE A 195 6.04 23.26 22.47
CA ILE A 195 7.35 23.87 22.78
C ILE A 195 7.72 24.93 21.73
N LEU A 196 7.21 24.83 20.49
CA LEU A 196 7.60 25.66 19.36
C LEU A 196 6.59 26.76 18.97
N GLY A 197 5.58 27.02 19.80
CA GLY A 197 4.64 28.14 19.60
C GLY A 197 3.97 28.14 18.24
N ASN A 198 2.80 27.56 18.15
CA ASN A 198 1.71 27.75 17.14
C ASN A 198 2.04 27.99 15.66
N ARG A 199 3.12 27.49 15.06
CA ARG A 199 3.42 27.81 13.65
C ARG A 199 3.77 26.67 12.72
N CYS A 200 3.53 25.39 13.06
CA CYS A 200 3.72 24.33 12.05
C CYS A 200 2.84 23.10 12.30
N GLU A 201 1.85 22.88 11.46
CA GLU A 201 1.09 21.62 11.36
C GLU A 201 2.01 20.42 11.00
N SER A 202 3.21 20.66 10.45
CA SER A 202 4.17 19.64 10.02
C SER A 202 4.92 18.95 11.17
N TYR A 203 4.99 19.50 12.37
CA TYR A 203 5.75 18.91 13.49
C TYR A 203 4.98 17.83 14.27
N THR A 204 3.66 17.78 14.16
CA THR A 204 2.87 16.67 14.74
C THR A 204 3.04 15.36 13.98
N ASP A 205 3.57 15.39 12.77
CA ASP A 205 3.81 14.21 11.95
C ASP A 205 5.05 13.41 12.37
N GLY A 206 6.05 14.00 13.00
CA GLY A 206 7.26 13.29 13.44
C GLY A 206 6.99 12.10 14.35
N CYS A 207 6.07 12.24 15.29
CA CYS A 207 5.71 11.16 16.22
C CYS A 207 5.01 9.97 15.55
N LYS A 208 4.39 10.17 14.37
CA LYS A 208 3.62 9.14 13.67
C LYS A 208 4.52 8.11 12.97
N TYR A 209 5.78 8.45 12.70
CA TYR A 209 6.69 7.63 11.90
C TYR A 209 7.81 7.00 12.72
N ARG A 210 7.68 6.97 14.04
CA ARG A 210 8.73 6.48 14.94
C ARG A 210 9.24 5.08 14.59
N PHE A 211 8.32 4.14 14.36
CA PHE A 211 8.70 2.78 13.97
C PHE A 211 9.37 2.73 12.60
N LEU A 212 8.87 3.50 11.64
CA LEU A 212 9.46 3.57 10.32
C LEU A 212 10.89 4.15 10.38
N MET A 213 11.09 5.22 11.16
CA MET A 213 12.43 5.78 11.38
C MET A 213 13.35 4.76 12.06
N ALA A 214 12.88 4.07 13.10
CA ALA A 214 13.64 3.02 13.77
C ALA A 214 14.02 1.90 12.78
N SER A 215 13.07 1.49 11.93
CA SER A 215 13.29 0.47 10.91
C SER A 215 14.35 0.91 9.90
N LEU A 216 14.22 2.10 9.32
CA LEU A 216 15.18 2.61 8.33
C LEU A 216 16.58 2.77 8.93
N LYS A 217 16.68 3.27 10.16
CA LYS A 217 17.96 3.45 10.86
C LYS A 217 18.62 2.11 11.16
N VAL A 218 17.91 1.16 11.78
CA VAL A 218 18.49 -0.14 12.14
C VAL A 218 18.87 -0.96 10.90
N GLU A 219 18.07 -0.95 9.84
CA GLU A 219 18.41 -1.61 8.58
C GLU A 219 19.68 -1.05 7.97
N THR A 220 19.88 0.27 8.06
CA THR A 220 21.06 0.94 7.57
C THR A 220 22.32 0.49 8.29
N ILE A 221 22.25 0.25 9.60
CA ILE A 221 23.35 -0.24 10.42
C ILE A 221 23.64 -1.72 10.13
N LEU A 222 22.60 -2.57 10.13
CA LEU A 222 22.73 -4.00 9.98
C LEU A 222 23.29 -4.45 8.62
N ARG A 223 23.21 -3.59 7.60
CA ARG A 223 23.81 -3.85 6.28
C ARG A 223 25.32 -3.71 6.26
N GLU A 224 25.90 -3.02 7.23
CA GLU A 224 27.35 -2.90 7.33
C GLU A 224 27.94 -4.24 7.83
N THR A 225 29.04 -4.66 7.23
CA THR A 225 29.62 -5.99 7.39
C THR A 225 30.60 -6.12 8.56
N THR A 226 30.97 -5.00 9.22
CA THR A 226 31.93 -5.02 10.33
C THR A 226 31.43 -4.14 11.49
N ILE A 227 31.83 -4.49 12.73
CA ILE A 227 31.49 -3.73 13.94
C ILE A 227 31.93 -2.24 13.78
N HIS A 228 33.12 -2.00 13.27
CA HIS A 228 33.64 -0.64 13.06
C HIS A 228 32.78 0.17 12.12
N ARG A 229 32.37 -0.38 10.98
CA ARG A 229 31.49 0.30 10.01
C ARG A 229 30.09 0.52 10.59
N ARG A 230 29.53 -0.45 11.32
CA ARG A 230 28.25 -0.31 12.02
C ARG A 230 28.28 0.84 13.03
N ARG A 231 29.36 0.93 13.81
CA ARG A 231 29.55 2.02 14.78
C ARG A 231 29.70 3.38 14.12
N ASN A 232 30.50 3.45 13.05
CA ASN A 232 30.62 4.70 12.28
C ASN A 232 29.28 5.12 11.66
N ARG A 233 28.48 4.14 11.19
CA ARG A 233 27.16 4.42 10.64
C ARG A 233 26.20 4.93 11.71
N LEU A 234 26.18 4.34 12.89
CA LEU A 234 25.38 4.80 14.01
C LEU A 234 25.74 6.26 14.39
N ASN A 235 27.03 6.55 14.54
CA ASN A 235 27.51 7.90 14.88
C ASN A 235 27.17 8.95 13.82
N ALA A 236 27.15 8.56 12.53
CA ALA A 236 26.81 9.45 11.42
C ALA A 236 25.30 9.74 11.30
N MET A 237 24.45 9.09 12.09
CA MET A 237 23.00 9.28 12.04
C MET A 237 22.47 10.40 12.95
N GLY A 238 23.30 10.94 13.83
CA GLY A 238 22.92 11.94 14.84
C GLY A 238 22.52 13.33 14.32
N ASP A 239 22.48 13.55 12.98
CA ASP A 239 22.25 14.87 12.40
C ASP A 239 20.78 15.27 12.23
N GLY A 240 19.86 14.71 12.99
CA GLY A 240 18.47 15.19 13.07
C GLY A 240 17.66 15.16 11.76
N LEU A 241 18.09 14.36 10.77
CA LEU A 241 17.39 14.22 9.50
C LEU A 241 16.01 13.59 9.71
N GLY A 242 14.96 14.34 9.41
CA GLY A 242 13.59 13.82 9.37
C GLY A 242 13.40 12.68 8.36
N LEU A 243 12.17 12.19 8.23
CA LEU A 243 11.82 11.07 7.34
C LEU A 243 12.29 11.28 5.89
N GLY A 244 12.20 12.51 5.36
CA GLY A 244 12.69 12.87 4.03
C GLY A 244 14.18 12.63 3.88
N GLY A 245 14.99 13.04 4.85
CA GLY A 245 16.44 12.81 4.84
C GLY A 245 16.82 11.33 4.96
N ALA A 246 16.03 10.53 5.71
CA ALA A 246 16.22 9.08 5.76
C ALA A 246 15.97 8.42 4.40
N TYR A 247 14.94 8.87 3.65
CA TYR A 247 14.68 8.40 2.29
C TYR A 247 15.78 8.84 1.33
N GLU A 248 16.18 10.11 1.38
CA GLU A 248 17.27 10.63 0.55
C GLU A 248 18.57 9.87 0.78
N THR A 249 18.94 9.64 2.04
CA THR A 249 20.11 8.82 2.40
C THR A 249 19.99 7.40 1.81
N THR A 250 18.82 6.78 1.86
CA THR A 250 18.61 5.43 1.33
C THR A 250 18.65 5.42 -0.20
N LEU A 251 18.03 6.41 -0.86
CA LEU A 251 18.12 6.57 -2.31
C LEU A 251 19.55 6.88 -2.77
N GLY A 252 20.30 7.69 -2.00
CA GLY A 252 21.71 7.94 -2.25
C GLY A 252 22.55 6.65 -2.24
N ARG A 253 22.25 5.75 -1.32
CA ARG A 253 22.90 4.42 -1.27
C ARG A 253 22.48 3.51 -2.42
N ILE A 254 21.21 3.56 -2.83
CA ILE A 254 20.75 2.83 -4.02
C ILE A 254 21.51 3.30 -5.24
N ARG A 255 21.67 4.61 -5.42
CA ARG A 255 22.43 5.23 -6.53
C ARG A 255 23.92 4.94 -6.49
N ALA A 256 24.47 4.70 -5.30
CA ALA A 256 25.88 4.34 -5.13
C ALA A 256 26.17 2.84 -5.35
N GLN A 257 25.17 2.04 -5.70
CA GLN A 257 25.38 0.62 -6.03
C GLN A 257 26.08 0.48 -7.38
N GLU A 258 26.95 -0.52 -7.48
CA GLU A 258 27.70 -0.79 -8.70
C GLU A 258 26.89 -1.63 -9.70
N GLY A 259 27.17 -1.43 -10.98
CA GLY A 259 26.61 -2.18 -12.11
C GLY A 259 25.11 -1.92 -12.30
N GLU A 260 24.38 -2.95 -12.69
CA GLU A 260 22.94 -2.88 -12.99
C GLU A 260 22.04 -2.76 -11.74
N LYS A 261 22.61 -2.84 -10.51
CA LYS A 261 21.81 -2.85 -9.27
C LYS A 261 21.09 -1.53 -9.01
N GLU A 262 21.75 -0.40 -9.30
CA GLU A 262 21.13 0.92 -9.22
C GLU A 262 19.92 1.00 -10.14
N LYS A 263 20.12 0.69 -11.42
CA LYS A 263 19.10 0.73 -12.45
C LYS A 263 17.93 -0.17 -12.09
N LEU A 264 18.20 -1.40 -11.67
CA LEU A 264 17.19 -2.37 -11.24
C LEU A 264 16.32 -1.81 -10.10
N ALA A 265 16.95 -1.28 -9.07
CA ALA A 265 16.24 -0.72 -7.92
C ALA A 265 15.44 0.53 -8.26
N MET A 266 16.02 1.48 -9.00
CA MET A 266 15.33 2.72 -9.38
C MET A 266 14.16 2.47 -10.31
N THR A 267 14.32 1.56 -11.29
CA THR A 267 13.24 1.14 -12.18
C THR A 267 12.13 0.42 -11.40
N ALA A 268 12.46 -0.43 -10.44
CA ALA A 268 11.46 -1.08 -9.58
C ALA A 268 10.66 -0.06 -8.74
N LEU A 269 11.33 0.92 -8.13
CA LEU A 269 10.67 2.00 -7.40
C LEU A 269 9.75 2.82 -8.30
N MET A 270 10.18 3.12 -9.53
CA MET A 270 9.37 3.79 -10.54
C MET A 270 8.09 2.99 -10.83
N TRP A 271 8.23 1.69 -11.15
CA TRP A 271 7.09 0.83 -11.45
C TRP A 271 6.10 0.75 -10.29
N ILE A 272 6.57 0.49 -9.06
CA ILE A 272 5.69 0.36 -7.89
C ILE A 272 5.01 1.70 -7.57
N CYS A 273 5.69 2.84 -7.80
CA CYS A 273 5.13 4.16 -7.54
C CYS A 273 4.05 4.58 -8.54
N HIS A 274 4.25 4.28 -9.83
CA HIS A 274 3.47 4.82 -10.94
C HIS A 274 2.50 3.82 -11.57
N SER A 275 2.54 2.53 -11.20
CA SER A 275 1.60 1.54 -11.73
C SER A 275 0.15 1.81 -11.28
N GLU A 276 -0.79 1.50 -12.16
CA GLU A 276 -2.24 1.72 -11.96
C GLU A 276 -2.83 0.81 -10.86
N ARG A 277 -2.19 -0.32 -10.63
CA ARG A 277 -2.51 -1.26 -9.55
C ARG A 277 -1.23 -1.87 -8.98
N PRO A 278 -1.27 -2.43 -7.77
CA PRO A 278 -0.16 -3.21 -7.27
C PRO A 278 0.22 -4.33 -8.25
N LEU A 279 1.52 -4.40 -8.60
CA LEU A 279 2.05 -5.45 -9.46
C LEU A 279 2.32 -6.72 -8.65
N GLN A 280 1.99 -7.87 -9.21
CA GLN A 280 2.52 -9.13 -8.70
C GLN A 280 4.04 -9.13 -8.86
N VAL A 281 4.73 -9.85 -7.99
CA VAL A 281 6.21 -9.89 -8.03
C VAL A 281 6.71 -10.38 -9.37
N ASP A 282 6.08 -11.42 -9.93
CA ASP A 282 6.45 -11.96 -11.24
C ASP A 282 6.17 -10.96 -12.38
N GLU A 283 5.06 -10.20 -12.30
CA GLU A 283 4.78 -9.12 -13.26
C GLU A 283 5.88 -8.06 -13.23
N LEU A 284 6.29 -7.65 -12.01
CA LEU A 284 7.36 -6.66 -11.85
C LEU A 284 8.71 -7.19 -12.36
N CYS A 285 9.09 -8.42 -11.99
CA CYS A 285 10.34 -9.00 -12.45
C CYS A 285 10.40 -9.13 -13.97
N HIS A 286 9.29 -9.50 -14.61
CA HIS A 286 9.21 -9.52 -16.07
C HIS A 286 9.28 -8.11 -16.69
N ALA A 287 8.63 -7.11 -16.09
CA ALA A 287 8.75 -5.72 -16.54
C ALA A 287 10.18 -5.21 -16.51
N LEU A 288 10.93 -5.57 -15.45
CA LEU A 288 12.33 -5.19 -15.25
C LEU A 288 13.29 -5.91 -16.22
N ALA A 289 12.88 -7.04 -16.79
CA ALA A 289 13.68 -7.81 -17.74
C ALA A 289 13.53 -7.36 -19.20
N VAL A 290 12.59 -6.44 -19.48
CA VAL A 290 12.34 -5.98 -20.86
C VAL A 290 13.46 -5.08 -21.36
N GLU A 291 14.04 -5.43 -22.47
CA GLU A 291 14.96 -4.58 -23.22
C GLU A 291 14.15 -3.77 -24.26
N ILE A 292 13.94 -2.48 -23.98
CA ILE A 292 13.13 -1.60 -24.84
C ILE A 292 13.65 -1.64 -26.28
N GLY A 293 12.73 -1.88 -27.25
CA GLY A 293 13.05 -1.98 -28.66
C GLY A 293 13.47 -3.38 -29.13
N SER A 294 13.60 -4.37 -28.25
CA SER A 294 13.86 -5.76 -28.60
C SER A 294 12.58 -6.43 -29.12
N THR A 295 12.70 -7.26 -30.17
CA THR A 295 11.62 -8.13 -30.65
C THR A 295 11.55 -9.47 -29.92
N HIS A 296 12.51 -9.75 -29.05
CA HIS A 296 12.62 -11.00 -28.33
C HIS A 296 12.71 -10.73 -26.81
N PHE A 297 11.86 -11.42 -26.04
CA PHE A 297 11.93 -11.37 -24.57
C PHE A 297 12.90 -12.45 -24.08
N ASN A 298 13.95 -12.03 -23.40
CA ASN A 298 14.91 -12.95 -22.80
C ASN A 298 14.53 -13.27 -21.35
N SER A 299 14.07 -14.48 -21.08
CA SER A 299 13.73 -14.95 -19.72
C SER A 299 14.92 -14.99 -18.77
N ASP A 300 16.15 -15.09 -19.27
CA ASP A 300 17.36 -15.13 -18.43
C ASP A 300 17.67 -13.76 -17.81
N ASN A 301 17.06 -12.68 -18.32
CA ASN A 301 17.14 -11.35 -17.75
C ASN A 301 16.19 -11.14 -16.57
N VAL A 302 15.28 -12.08 -16.28
CA VAL A 302 14.31 -11.93 -15.18
C VAL A 302 15.03 -12.00 -13.84
N PRO A 303 15.05 -10.92 -13.04
CA PRO A 303 15.76 -10.90 -11.80
C PRO A 303 15.07 -11.78 -10.75
N ALA A 304 15.86 -12.44 -9.89
CA ALA A 304 15.32 -13.11 -8.72
C ALA A 304 14.74 -12.08 -7.71
N THR A 305 13.64 -12.45 -7.07
CA THR A 305 12.94 -11.58 -6.11
C THR A 305 13.85 -11.12 -4.98
N GLU A 306 14.71 -12.01 -4.48
CA GLU A 306 15.66 -11.72 -3.41
C GLU A 306 16.68 -10.65 -3.86
N THR A 307 17.14 -10.75 -5.10
CA THR A 307 18.07 -9.76 -5.70
C THR A 307 17.38 -8.40 -5.81
N LEU A 308 16.15 -8.36 -6.30
CA LEU A 308 15.35 -7.15 -6.41
C LEU A 308 15.17 -6.47 -5.05
N LEU A 309 14.75 -7.23 -4.04
CA LEU A 309 14.55 -6.69 -2.68
C LEU A 309 15.87 -6.20 -2.06
N ALA A 310 16.96 -6.92 -2.28
CA ALA A 310 18.28 -6.52 -1.79
C ALA A 310 18.74 -5.19 -2.41
N CYS A 311 18.55 -5.01 -3.73
CA CYS A 311 18.88 -3.77 -4.42
C CYS A 311 18.03 -2.58 -3.95
N CYS A 312 16.76 -2.80 -3.64
CA CYS A 312 15.84 -1.76 -3.14
C CYS A 312 16.11 -1.32 -1.68
N GLN A 313 17.08 -1.91 -1.00
CA GLN A 313 17.59 -1.44 0.28
C GLN A 313 16.51 -1.27 1.38
N GLY A 314 15.46 -2.12 1.40
CA GLY A 314 14.38 -2.07 2.37
C GLY A 314 13.28 -1.05 2.05
N LEU A 315 13.32 -0.37 0.89
CA LEU A 315 12.24 0.50 0.43
C LEU A 315 11.08 -0.28 -0.20
N VAL A 316 11.31 -1.54 -0.60
CA VAL A 316 10.31 -2.43 -1.19
C VAL A 316 10.14 -3.67 -0.31
N THR A 317 8.92 -4.13 -0.20
CA THR A 317 8.54 -5.37 0.48
C THR A 317 7.58 -6.17 -0.41
N VAL A 318 7.45 -7.47 -0.12
CA VAL A 318 6.49 -8.35 -0.79
C VAL A 318 5.38 -8.70 0.20
N ASP A 319 4.14 -8.41 -0.19
CA ASP A 319 2.96 -8.93 0.46
C ASP A 319 2.84 -10.42 0.12
N ARG A 320 3.01 -11.29 1.11
CA ARG A 320 3.05 -12.74 0.90
C ARG A 320 1.69 -13.34 0.52
N GLU A 321 0.59 -12.76 0.99
CA GLU A 321 -0.76 -13.25 0.71
C GLU A 321 -1.19 -12.89 -0.72
N ALA A 322 -0.95 -11.62 -1.10
CA ALA A 322 -1.29 -11.12 -2.43
C ALA A 322 -0.19 -11.37 -3.48
N SER A 323 1.01 -11.83 -3.08
CA SER A 323 2.20 -11.95 -3.92
C SER A 323 2.52 -10.67 -4.68
N THR A 324 2.28 -9.50 -4.07
CA THR A 324 2.48 -8.19 -4.69
C THR A 324 3.69 -7.46 -4.13
N ALA A 325 4.42 -6.76 -5.01
CA ALA A 325 5.48 -5.85 -4.62
C ALA A 325 4.90 -4.50 -4.19
N ARG A 326 5.30 -4.01 -3.02
CA ARG A 326 4.81 -2.76 -2.43
C ARG A 326 5.94 -1.92 -1.86
N LEU A 327 5.76 -0.62 -1.81
CA LEU A 327 6.62 0.24 -1.00
C LEU A 327 6.41 -0.10 0.49
N THR A 328 7.48 -0.08 1.26
CA THR A 328 7.45 -0.41 2.69
C THR A 328 6.48 0.48 3.46
N HIS A 329 6.28 1.72 3.01
CA HIS A 329 5.35 2.65 3.64
C HIS A 329 4.77 3.64 2.62
N HIS A 330 3.50 4.07 2.81
CA HIS A 330 2.84 5.02 1.91
C HIS A 330 3.54 6.39 1.86
N THR A 331 4.18 6.85 2.94
CA THR A 331 4.93 8.11 2.95
C THR A 331 6.12 8.10 2.01
N LEU A 332 6.68 6.93 1.69
CA LEU A 332 7.69 6.81 0.65
C LEU A 332 7.07 7.10 -0.73
N ARG A 333 5.83 6.66 -0.99
CA ARG A 333 5.11 7.00 -2.22
C ARG A 333 4.86 8.51 -2.30
N GLU A 334 4.42 9.14 -1.20
CA GLU A 334 4.26 10.60 -1.13
C GLU A 334 5.59 11.32 -1.41
N TYR A 335 6.68 10.86 -0.78
CA TYR A 335 8.03 11.40 -1.02
C TYR A 335 8.44 11.27 -2.48
N LEU A 336 8.35 10.08 -3.08
CA LEU A 336 8.72 9.85 -4.48
C LEU A 336 7.84 10.65 -5.44
N SER A 337 6.55 10.80 -5.16
CA SER A 337 5.60 11.57 -6.00
C SER A 337 5.86 13.08 -5.94
N THR A 338 6.34 13.60 -4.82
CA THR A 338 6.69 15.03 -4.68
C THR A 338 8.03 15.36 -5.35
N HIS A 339 8.95 14.38 -5.45
CA HIS A 339 10.26 14.52 -6.07
C HIS A 339 10.23 14.07 -7.54
N ARG A 340 9.47 14.79 -8.37
CA ARG A 340 9.25 14.46 -9.79
C ARG A 340 10.53 14.26 -10.61
N ASN A 341 11.63 14.88 -10.20
CA ASN A 341 12.94 14.73 -10.86
C ASN A 341 13.55 13.32 -10.71
N LEU A 342 13.01 12.48 -9.80
CA LEU A 342 13.48 11.10 -9.65
C LEU A 342 13.10 10.23 -10.85
N PHE A 343 11.89 10.46 -11.41
CA PHE A 343 11.32 9.66 -12.50
C PHE A 343 10.66 10.58 -13.54
N PRO A 344 11.44 11.38 -14.28
CA PRO A 344 10.89 12.42 -15.15
C PRO A 344 10.10 11.89 -16.34
N ARG A 345 10.35 10.63 -16.76
CA ARG A 345 9.68 9.99 -17.90
C ARG A 345 9.01 8.66 -17.54
N ALA A 346 8.55 8.51 -16.29
CA ALA A 346 8.04 7.26 -15.77
C ALA A 346 6.96 6.61 -16.67
N HIS A 347 5.91 7.34 -17.00
CA HIS A 347 4.81 6.79 -17.81
C HIS A 347 5.23 6.45 -19.24
N LEU A 348 6.20 7.20 -19.82
CA LEU A 348 6.75 6.89 -21.14
C LEU A 348 7.53 5.57 -21.11
N GLU A 349 8.46 5.43 -20.14
CA GLU A 349 9.25 4.21 -19.98
C GLU A 349 8.37 2.99 -19.72
N MET A 350 7.31 3.16 -18.90
CA MET A 350 6.33 2.11 -18.64
C MET A 350 5.56 1.73 -19.92
N ALA A 351 5.14 2.71 -20.72
CA ALA A 351 4.43 2.46 -21.96
C ALA A 351 5.34 1.76 -22.99
N GLU A 352 6.57 2.23 -23.18
CA GLU A 352 7.56 1.61 -24.06
C GLU A 352 7.87 0.17 -23.64
N THR A 353 8.00 -0.08 -22.34
CA THR A 353 8.21 -1.43 -21.78
C THR A 353 7.01 -2.35 -22.08
N CYS A 354 5.79 -1.89 -21.82
CA CYS A 354 4.58 -2.67 -22.09
C CYS A 354 4.43 -2.98 -23.60
N LEU A 355 4.65 -1.98 -24.46
CA LEU A 355 4.56 -2.17 -25.91
C LEU A 355 5.63 -3.14 -26.42
N THR A 356 6.87 -3.01 -25.94
CA THR A 356 7.95 -3.94 -26.31
C THR A 356 7.60 -5.36 -25.87
N TYR A 357 7.08 -5.54 -24.65
CA TYR A 357 6.71 -6.87 -24.16
C TYR A 357 5.55 -7.49 -24.96
N LEU A 358 4.50 -6.71 -25.26
CA LEU A 358 3.37 -7.16 -26.11
C LEU A 358 3.82 -7.50 -27.53
N ASN A 359 4.79 -6.77 -28.09
CA ASN A 359 5.28 -6.96 -29.44
C ASN A 359 6.35 -8.06 -29.57
N SER A 360 6.76 -8.67 -28.45
CA SER A 360 7.75 -9.76 -28.48
C SER A 360 7.21 -11.01 -29.22
N ASP A 361 8.11 -11.74 -29.85
CA ASP A 361 7.76 -12.96 -30.59
C ASP A 361 7.11 -14.01 -29.69
N GLN A 362 7.55 -14.09 -28.43
CA GLN A 362 6.99 -14.98 -27.42
C GLN A 362 5.54 -14.60 -27.07
N ALA A 363 5.26 -13.30 -26.87
CA ALA A 363 3.92 -12.82 -26.60
C ALA A 363 2.98 -13.09 -27.75
N LYS A 364 3.40 -12.80 -29.00
CA LYS A 364 2.64 -13.07 -30.21
C LYS A 364 2.33 -14.56 -30.37
N ALA A 365 3.34 -15.42 -30.20
CA ALA A 365 3.18 -16.86 -30.27
C ALA A 365 2.25 -17.42 -29.19
N LEU A 366 2.30 -16.82 -27.99
CA LEU A 366 1.42 -17.22 -26.88
C LEU A 366 -0.03 -16.79 -27.11
N LEU A 367 -0.25 -15.54 -27.55
CA LEU A 367 -1.58 -14.98 -27.79
C LEU A 367 -2.28 -15.60 -29.00
N ALA A 368 -1.52 -16.16 -29.97
CA ALA A 368 -2.07 -16.90 -31.09
C ALA A 368 -2.69 -18.26 -30.71
N LYS A 369 -2.44 -18.76 -29.49
CA LYS A 369 -3.02 -20.02 -29.00
C LYS A 369 -4.50 -19.82 -28.63
N ARG A 370 -5.33 -20.81 -28.89
CA ARG A 370 -6.78 -20.79 -28.64
C ARG A 370 -7.12 -20.66 -27.14
N GLN A 371 -6.23 -21.14 -26.26
CA GLN A 371 -6.28 -20.97 -24.79
C GLN A 371 -4.84 -20.70 -24.31
N PRO A 372 -4.43 -19.42 -24.24
CA PRO A 372 -3.08 -19.08 -23.83
C PRO A 372 -2.90 -19.29 -22.32
N ASP A 373 -1.88 -20.04 -21.94
CA ASP A 373 -1.41 -20.11 -20.56
C ASP A 373 -0.47 -18.92 -20.29
N LEU A 374 -0.96 -17.93 -19.57
CA LEU A 374 -0.23 -16.70 -19.28
C LEU A 374 0.79 -16.85 -18.15
N SER A 375 0.94 -18.03 -17.56
CA SER A 375 1.89 -18.26 -16.45
C SER A 375 3.34 -18.04 -16.86
N SER A 376 3.68 -18.36 -18.12
CA SER A 376 5.03 -18.13 -18.67
C SER A 376 5.33 -16.66 -19.01
N MET A 377 4.32 -15.82 -19.11
CA MET A 377 4.43 -14.40 -19.41
C MET A 377 3.45 -13.57 -18.55
N PRO A 378 3.62 -13.53 -17.22
CA PRO A 378 2.67 -12.96 -16.27
C PRO A 378 2.39 -11.47 -16.52
N PHE A 379 3.38 -10.71 -16.98
CA PHE A 379 3.26 -9.28 -17.23
C PHE A 379 2.30 -8.92 -18.37
N LEU A 380 1.93 -9.87 -19.26
CA LEU A 380 0.90 -9.68 -20.30
C LEU A 380 -0.44 -9.22 -19.71
N LYS A 381 -0.76 -9.69 -18.51
CA LYS A 381 -1.99 -9.33 -17.80
C LYS A 381 -2.07 -7.84 -17.51
N TYR A 382 -0.94 -7.27 -17.08
CA TYR A 382 -0.82 -5.83 -16.84
C TYR A 382 -0.83 -5.06 -18.15
N CYS A 383 0.03 -5.43 -19.10
CA CYS A 383 0.16 -4.75 -20.37
C CYS A 383 -1.17 -4.64 -21.15
N SER A 384 -1.98 -5.70 -21.11
CA SER A 384 -3.24 -5.73 -21.88
C SER A 384 -4.38 -4.90 -21.27
N ARG A 385 -4.34 -4.62 -19.96
CA ARG A 385 -5.43 -3.97 -19.23
C ARG A 385 -5.11 -2.54 -18.80
N ASP A 386 -3.89 -2.31 -18.40
CA ASP A 386 -3.53 -1.11 -17.60
C ASP A 386 -2.65 -0.12 -18.39
N ILE A 387 -2.13 -0.50 -19.57
CA ILE A 387 -1.31 0.38 -20.43
C ILE A 387 -2.06 1.65 -20.89
N GLY A 388 -3.38 1.56 -21.11
CA GLY A 388 -4.20 2.67 -21.62
C GLY A 388 -4.18 3.89 -20.74
N ALA A 389 -4.14 3.71 -19.42
CA ALA A 389 -4.10 4.81 -18.45
C ALA A 389 -2.74 5.53 -18.45
N SER A 390 -1.64 4.78 -18.56
CA SER A 390 -0.29 5.36 -18.69
C SER A 390 -0.14 6.18 -19.96
N MET A 391 -0.75 5.73 -21.08
CA MET A 391 -0.77 6.46 -22.34
C MET A 391 -1.57 7.76 -22.29
N GLN A 392 -2.70 7.78 -21.58
CA GLN A 392 -3.55 8.98 -21.46
C GLN A 392 -2.88 10.09 -20.65
N ARG A 393 -2.05 9.76 -19.67
CA ARG A 393 -1.40 10.74 -18.78
C ARG A 393 -0.31 11.57 -19.47
N GLU A 394 0.28 11.05 -20.55
CA GLU A 394 1.36 11.74 -21.27
C GLU A 394 0.92 12.40 -22.59
N ASN A 395 -0.39 12.52 -22.89
CA ASN A 395 -0.90 13.04 -24.18
C ASN A 395 -0.32 12.31 -25.41
N PHE A 396 -0.21 11.00 -25.35
CA PHE A 396 0.41 10.19 -26.40
C PHE A 396 -0.46 10.05 -27.65
N GLN A 397 -0.48 11.04 -28.52
CA GLN A 397 -0.97 10.90 -29.89
C GLN A 397 -0.10 9.92 -30.73
N MET A 398 1.16 9.72 -30.38
CA MET A 398 2.09 8.85 -31.11
C MET A 398 1.92 7.35 -30.83
N ALA A 399 1.49 6.94 -29.63
CA ALA A 399 1.30 5.53 -29.29
C ALA A 399 0.11 4.90 -30.02
N TRP A 400 -0.91 5.69 -30.40
CA TRP A 400 -2.02 5.26 -31.23
C TRP A 400 -1.56 4.85 -32.64
N TYR A 401 -0.55 5.50 -33.18
CA TYR A 401 0.03 5.14 -34.50
C TYR A 401 0.73 3.77 -34.47
N TYR A 402 1.43 3.43 -33.38
CA TYR A 402 2.10 2.13 -33.24
C TYR A 402 1.12 0.96 -33.10
N LEU A 403 -0.01 1.14 -32.44
CA LEU A 403 -1.06 0.11 -32.31
C LEU A 403 -1.83 -0.12 -33.62
N GLN A 404 -1.97 0.86 -34.51
CA GLN A 404 -2.63 0.73 -35.81
C GLN A 404 -1.79 0.02 -36.87
N TRP A 405 -0.46 -0.05 -36.69
CA TRP A 405 0.45 -0.65 -37.69
C TRP A 405 0.99 -2.03 -37.28
N SER A 406 0.59 -2.55 -36.13
CA SER A 406 1.04 -3.84 -35.58
C SER A 406 -0.08 -4.89 -35.47
N CYS A 407 -1.30 -4.60 -36.03
CA CYS A 407 -2.39 -5.56 -36.17
C CYS A 407 -2.43 -6.14 -37.57
#